data_2afdf7119b32b5b274a8ed51a1c6df94
#
_entry.id   2afdf7119b32b5b274a8ed51a1c6df94
#
_cell.length_a   1.000
_cell.length_b   1.000
_cell.length_c   1.000
_cell.angle_alpha   90.00
_cell.angle_beta   90.00
_cell.angle_gamma   90.00
#
_symmetry.space_group_name_H-M   'P 1'
#
loop_
_entity.id
_entity.type
_entity.pdbx_description
1 polymer ?
#
loop_
_entity_poly.entity_id
_entity_poly.type
_entity_poly.pdbx_seq_one_letter_code
_entity_poly.pdbx_strand_id
1 'polypeptide(L)'
;MAMLRMDRSLVGESGVTVSVSPIHTFPIHSHTYYELILYSPFSGAVTVNDTALQTDHAFAILMTPADLHSVRLDGDSVPSVKIAFAPDLPGKHLLERIGGHPLYAAVDGTPLPALFESISRERPLEEQKILLRALLLCMLDNGRSLPALPGAHGNGIISQAVGIIHDEAHTDLTLAALAERLNVSYQHLSALFTEHLGLSFSAYLADIRLRDAKQLLDNSELSVTEICFECGYRNLSHFLRSFKKKYGMTPKEYRKK
;
A
#
# COMPACT_ATOMS: atom_id res chain seq x y z
N MET A 1 -3.00 25.80 -1.82
CA MET A 1 -3.89 24.73 -2.27
C MET A 1 -3.26 23.42 -1.81
N ALA A 2 -3.91 22.68 -0.91
CA ALA A 2 -3.31 21.51 -0.27
C ALA A 2 -3.30 20.36 -1.26
N MET A 3 -2.11 19.92 -1.60
CA MET A 3 -1.85 18.75 -2.43
C MET A 3 -2.29 17.48 -1.67
N LEU A 4 -3.19 16.69 -2.28
CA LEU A 4 -3.59 15.40 -1.78
C LEU A 4 -2.37 14.46 -1.76
N ARG A 5 -1.71 14.36 -0.63
CA ARG A 5 -0.72 13.32 -0.37
C ARG A 5 -1.46 12.01 -0.19
N MET A 6 -1.29 11.06 -1.12
CA MET A 6 -1.99 9.78 -1.12
C MET A 6 -1.92 9.00 0.19
N ASP A 7 -0.83 9.10 0.92
CA ASP A 7 -0.63 8.38 2.17
C ASP A 7 -1.43 8.92 3.35
N ARG A 8 -1.62 10.24 3.45
CA ARG A 8 -2.45 10.81 4.51
C ARG A 8 -3.94 10.84 4.20
N SER A 9 -4.32 10.84 2.90
CA SER A 9 -5.74 10.83 2.53
C SER A 9 -6.42 9.49 2.75
N LEU A 10 -5.70 8.36 2.68
CA LEU A 10 -6.27 7.04 2.98
C LEU A 10 -6.52 6.82 4.47
N VAL A 11 -5.75 7.47 5.34
CA VAL A 11 -5.91 7.32 6.79
C VAL A 11 -6.80 8.43 7.39
N GLY A 12 -7.11 9.48 6.61
CA GLY A 12 -7.97 10.60 7.00
C GLY A 12 -7.47 11.37 8.24
N GLU A 13 -8.22 12.39 8.65
CA GLU A 13 -7.94 13.16 9.89
C GLU A 13 -8.12 12.30 11.15
N SER A 14 -8.90 11.24 11.08
CA SER A 14 -9.15 10.29 12.16
C SER A 14 -7.97 9.39 12.50
N GLY A 15 -7.00 9.26 11.59
CA GLY A 15 -5.88 8.35 11.73
C GLY A 15 -6.21 6.87 11.47
N VAL A 16 -7.46 6.52 11.14
CA VAL A 16 -7.88 5.15 10.77
C VAL A 16 -8.93 5.19 9.66
N THR A 17 -8.83 4.26 8.73
CA THR A 17 -9.84 4.06 7.68
C THR A 17 -10.15 2.58 7.56
N VAL A 18 -11.43 2.23 7.52
CA VAL A 18 -11.91 0.87 7.29
C VAL A 18 -12.60 0.81 5.94
N SER A 19 -12.21 -0.13 5.11
CA SER A 19 -12.77 -0.36 3.78
C SER A 19 -13.19 -1.82 3.64
N VAL A 20 -14.44 -2.03 3.24
CA VAL A 20 -14.98 -3.36 2.89
C VAL A 20 -15.17 -3.35 1.38
N SER A 21 -14.22 -3.87 0.67
CA SER A 21 -14.21 -3.87 -0.80
C SER A 21 -13.44 -5.05 -1.35
N PRO A 22 -13.81 -5.55 -2.55
CA PRO A 22 -13.01 -6.60 -3.16
C PRO A 22 -11.59 -6.11 -3.47
N ILE A 23 -10.63 -6.98 -3.22
CA ILE A 23 -9.24 -6.80 -3.66
C ILE A 23 -9.10 -7.37 -5.06
N HIS A 24 -8.30 -6.70 -5.87
CA HIS A 24 -7.86 -7.11 -7.20
C HIS A 24 -6.38 -7.42 -7.22
N THR A 25 -5.87 -8.02 -8.29
CA THR A 25 -4.43 -8.15 -8.50
C THR A 25 -3.76 -6.79 -8.39
N PHE A 26 -2.76 -6.70 -7.51
CA PHE A 26 -2.04 -5.48 -7.22
C PHE A 26 -0.53 -5.73 -7.27
N PRO A 27 0.23 -4.94 -8.07
CA PRO A 27 1.67 -5.09 -8.17
C PRO A 27 2.35 -4.77 -6.82
N ILE A 28 3.62 -5.12 -6.74
CA ILE A 28 4.42 -4.87 -5.54
C ILE A 28 4.47 -3.37 -5.21
N HIS A 29 4.22 -3.04 -3.95
CA HIS A 29 4.19 -1.68 -3.44
C HIS A 29 4.42 -1.68 -1.92
N SER A 30 4.58 -0.50 -1.35
CA SER A 30 4.53 -0.24 0.10
C SER A 30 3.78 1.06 0.38
N HIS A 31 3.60 1.38 1.65
CA HIS A 31 2.98 2.64 2.11
C HIS A 31 3.62 3.10 3.42
N THR A 32 3.27 4.30 3.89
CA THR A 32 3.82 4.92 5.11
C THR A 32 2.93 4.72 6.35
N TYR A 33 1.84 3.97 6.21
CA TYR A 33 0.89 3.61 7.26
C TYR A 33 0.90 2.09 7.49
N TYR A 34 0.32 1.66 8.60
CA TYR A 34 0.03 0.25 8.86
C TYR A 34 -1.21 -0.19 8.08
N GLU A 35 -1.17 -1.37 7.51
CA GLU A 35 -2.31 -1.95 6.83
C GLU A 35 -2.61 -3.34 7.39
N LEU A 36 -3.83 -3.54 7.87
CA LEU A 36 -4.33 -4.82 8.35
C LEU A 36 -5.44 -5.29 7.42
N ILE A 37 -5.25 -6.44 6.80
CA ILE A 37 -6.21 -6.98 5.83
C ILE A 37 -6.66 -8.37 6.26
N LEU A 38 -7.97 -8.59 6.22
CA LEU A 38 -8.58 -9.91 6.26
C LEU A 38 -8.89 -10.35 4.83
N TYR A 39 -8.35 -11.49 4.43
CA TYR A 39 -8.62 -12.14 3.15
C TYR A 39 -9.54 -13.34 3.34
N SER A 40 -10.55 -13.46 2.48
CA SER A 40 -11.23 -14.73 2.23
C SER A 40 -10.31 -15.67 1.44
N PRO A 41 -10.51 -16.99 1.46
CA PRO A 41 -9.74 -17.93 0.63
C PRO A 41 -9.82 -17.58 -0.86
N PHE A 42 -8.71 -17.71 -1.58
CA PHE A 42 -8.67 -17.48 -3.02
C PHE A 42 -7.54 -18.27 -3.72
N SER A 43 -7.67 -18.44 -5.04
CA SER A 43 -6.57 -18.93 -5.89
C SER A 43 -5.67 -17.77 -6.32
N GLY A 44 -4.40 -17.84 -5.95
CA GLY A 44 -3.45 -16.78 -6.22
C GLY A 44 -2.28 -16.78 -5.24
N ALA A 45 -1.70 -15.64 -5.01
CA ALA A 45 -0.64 -15.43 -4.03
C ALA A 45 -0.68 -14.03 -3.42
N VAL A 46 -0.41 -13.93 -2.13
CA VAL A 46 0.02 -12.71 -1.46
C VAL A 46 1.51 -12.86 -1.16
N THR A 47 2.30 -11.91 -1.58
CA THR A 47 3.75 -11.89 -1.27
C THR A 47 4.04 -10.69 -0.38
N VAL A 48 4.75 -10.92 0.71
CA VAL A 48 5.21 -9.87 1.63
C VAL A 48 6.69 -10.08 1.89
N ASN A 49 7.50 -9.08 1.59
CA ASN A 49 8.96 -9.11 1.76
C ASN A 49 9.58 -10.41 1.21
N ASP A 50 9.26 -10.74 -0.04
CA ASP A 50 9.68 -11.97 -0.73
C ASP A 50 9.12 -13.29 -0.15
N THR A 51 8.27 -13.23 0.88
CA THR A 51 7.58 -14.41 1.43
C THR A 51 6.23 -14.58 0.76
N ALA A 52 6.06 -15.66 0.01
CA ALA A 52 4.76 -16.05 -0.54
C ALA A 52 3.90 -16.71 0.54
N LEU A 53 2.64 -16.31 0.63
CA LEU A 53 1.66 -16.84 1.59
C LEU A 53 0.69 -17.79 0.90
N GLN A 54 0.26 -18.81 1.62
CA GLN A 54 -0.81 -19.69 1.20
C GLN A 54 -2.15 -18.94 1.29
N THR A 55 -3.02 -19.16 0.33
CA THR A 55 -4.29 -18.42 0.17
C THR A 55 -5.52 -19.34 0.08
N ASP A 56 -5.33 -20.64 0.34
CA ASP A 56 -6.37 -21.67 0.32
C ASP A 56 -7.28 -21.66 1.56
N HIS A 57 -6.99 -20.83 2.54
CA HIS A 57 -7.79 -20.59 3.74
C HIS A 57 -7.89 -19.09 4.05
N ALA A 58 -8.82 -18.71 4.92
CA ALA A 58 -8.95 -17.32 5.35
C ALA A 58 -7.80 -16.93 6.29
N PHE A 59 -7.22 -15.75 6.09
CA PHE A 59 -6.12 -15.25 6.92
C PHE A 59 -6.17 -13.74 7.07
N ALA A 60 -5.59 -13.25 8.14
CA ALA A 60 -5.32 -11.84 8.35
C ALA A 60 -3.81 -11.56 8.24
N ILE A 61 -3.47 -10.41 7.69
CA ILE A 61 -2.10 -9.95 7.62
C ILE A 61 -2.00 -8.48 8.05
N LEU A 62 -1.06 -8.21 8.95
CA LEU A 62 -0.64 -6.85 9.30
C LEU A 62 0.65 -6.53 8.55
N MET A 63 0.63 -5.51 7.72
CA MET A 63 1.79 -4.94 7.06
C MET A 63 2.21 -3.67 7.79
N THR A 64 3.51 -3.52 8.00
CA THR A 64 4.08 -2.34 8.62
C THR A 64 4.46 -1.31 7.54
N PRO A 65 4.66 -0.03 7.90
CA PRO A 65 5.23 0.93 6.97
C PRO A 65 6.54 0.39 6.38
N ALA A 66 6.69 0.48 5.08
CA ALA A 66 7.83 0.00 4.31
C ALA A 66 7.86 -1.52 3.97
N ASP A 67 6.95 -2.34 4.47
CA ASP A 67 6.83 -3.71 3.95
C ASP A 67 6.40 -3.70 2.48
N LEU A 68 7.17 -4.40 1.66
CA LEU A 68 6.86 -4.57 0.24
C LEU A 68 5.87 -5.72 0.09
N HIS A 69 4.75 -5.46 -0.55
CA HIS A 69 3.74 -6.49 -0.74
C HIS A 69 3.04 -6.41 -2.10
N SER A 70 2.54 -7.54 -2.55
CA SER A 70 1.78 -7.68 -3.78
C SER A 70 0.69 -8.72 -3.63
N VAL A 71 -0.35 -8.60 -4.44
CA VAL A 71 -1.44 -9.57 -4.55
C VAL A 71 -1.57 -9.99 -6.01
N ARG A 72 -1.52 -11.28 -6.27
CA ARG A 72 -1.84 -11.89 -7.57
C ARG A 72 -3.03 -12.81 -7.41
N LEU A 73 -4.09 -12.52 -8.12
CA LEU A 73 -5.29 -13.35 -8.18
C LEU A 73 -5.31 -14.13 -9.50
N ASP A 74 -5.76 -15.37 -9.45
CA ASP A 74 -6.06 -16.17 -10.66
C ASP A 74 -7.51 -15.90 -11.14
N GLY A 75 -8.27 -15.04 -10.44
CA GLY A 75 -9.61 -14.55 -10.75
C GLY A 75 -9.69 -13.02 -10.72
N ASP A 76 -10.89 -12.48 -10.82
CA ASP A 76 -11.08 -11.02 -10.94
C ASP A 76 -10.92 -10.28 -9.62
N SER A 77 -11.49 -10.80 -8.54
CA SER A 77 -11.46 -10.14 -7.23
C SER A 77 -11.78 -11.10 -6.08
N VAL A 78 -11.40 -10.71 -4.87
CA VAL A 78 -11.65 -11.45 -3.62
C VAL A 78 -12.23 -10.51 -2.56
N PRO A 79 -13.31 -10.91 -1.84
CA PRO A 79 -13.80 -10.14 -0.71
C PRO A 79 -12.72 -9.92 0.34
N SER A 80 -12.60 -8.70 0.83
CA SER A 80 -11.66 -8.37 1.88
C SER A 80 -12.16 -7.25 2.78
N VAL A 81 -11.62 -7.20 3.99
CA VAL A 81 -11.74 -6.05 4.91
C VAL A 81 -10.35 -5.49 5.12
N LYS A 82 -10.17 -4.24 4.77
CA LYS A 82 -8.90 -3.53 4.90
C LYS A 82 -9.00 -2.39 5.91
N ILE A 83 -8.04 -2.33 6.81
CA ILE A 83 -7.91 -1.28 7.82
C ILE A 83 -6.54 -0.63 7.64
N ALA A 84 -6.55 0.64 7.23
CA ALA A 84 -5.34 1.46 7.18
C ALA A 84 -5.31 2.37 8.41
N PHE A 85 -4.16 2.48 9.09
CA PHE A 85 -4.06 3.32 10.28
C PHE A 85 -2.67 3.95 10.43
N ALA A 86 -2.66 5.14 11.05
CA ALA A 86 -1.45 5.90 11.28
C ALA A 86 -0.52 5.21 12.31
N PRO A 87 0.81 5.36 12.19
CA PRO A 87 1.78 4.70 13.08
C PRO A 87 1.63 5.03 14.58
N ASP A 88 1.10 6.19 14.91
CA ASP A 88 0.91 6.63 16.30
C ASP A 88 -0.38 6.11 16.96
N LEU A 89 -1.32 5.62 16.16
CA LEU A 89 -2.67 5.27 16.63
C LEU A 89 -2.71 4.08 17.61
N PRO A 90 -1.97 2.97 17.40
CA PRO A 90 -1.99 1.83 18.31
C PRO A 90 -1.38 2.11 19.67
N GLY A 91 -0.52 3.12 19.77
CA GLY A 91 0.27 3.47 20.94
C GLY A 91 1.62 2.72 21.01
N LYS A 92 2.59 3.35 21.64
CA LYS A 92 4.00 2.93 21.66
C LYS A 92 4.21 1.48 22.08
N HIS A 93 3.57 1.07 23.17
CA HIS A 93 3.72 -0.27 23.74
C HIS A 93 3.30 -1.38 22.73
N LEU A 94 2.21 -1.17 22.00
CA LEU A 94 1.72 -2.15 21.04
C LEU A 94 2.63 -2.22 19.79
N LEU A 95 3.13 -1.07 19.36
CA LEU A 95 4.11 -0.99 18.26
C LEU A 95 5.44 -1.67 18.61
N GLU A 96 5.92 -1.51 19.84
CA GLU A 96 7.12 -2.20 20.32
C GLU A 96 6.93 -3.73 20.30
N ARG A 97 5.75 -4.23 20.65
CA ARG A 97 5.42 -5.67 20.56
C ARG A 97 5.35 -6.17 19.12
N ILE A 98 4.81 -5.38 18.19
CA ILE A 98 4.80 -5.71 16.74
C ILE A 98 6.24 -5.78 16.21
N GLY A 99 7.16 -4.95 16.73
CA GLY A 99 8.58 -5.04 16.47
C GLY A 99 9.00 -4.72 15.03
N GLY A 100 8.15 -4.04 14.26
CA GLY A 100 8.45 -3.66 12.87
C GLY A 100 8.41 -4.83 11.86
N HIS A 101 7.84 -5.98 12.24
CA HIS A 101 7.68 -7.14 11.36
C HIS A 101 6.22 -7.28 10.92
N PRO A 102 5.96 -7.67 9.67
CA PRO A 102 4.61 -8.04 9.28
C PRO A 102 4.17 -9.28 10.04
N LEU A 103 2.88 -9.34 10.38
CA LEU A 103 2.29 -10.46 11.11
C LEU A 103 1.25 -11.16 10.24
N TYR A 104 1.33 -12.47 10.18
CA TYR A 104 0.35 -13.34 9.52
C TYR A 104 -0.39 -14.19 10.55
N ALA A 105 -1.70 -14.29 10.44
CA ALA A 105 -2.52 -15.18 11.27
C ALA A 105 -3.57 -15.90 10.41
N ALA A 106 -3.64 -17.22 10.52
CA ALA A 106 -4.84 -17.96 10.12
C ALA A 106 -5.99 -17.55 11.04
N VAL A 107 -7.19 -17.39 10.51
CA VAL A 107 -8.29 -16.81 11.29
C VAL A 107 -9.24 -17.84 11.86
N ASP A 108 -9.21 -19.08 11.38
CA ASP A 108 -10.08 -20.15 11.83
C ASP A 108 -9.86 -20.46 13.32
N GLY A 109 -10.94 -20.51 14.08
CA GLY A 109 -10.90 -20.72 15.52
C GLY A 109 -10.41 -19.53 16.36
N THR A 110 -10.19 -18.37 15.75
CA THR A 110 -9.77 -17.14 16.44
C THR A 110 -10.89 -16.10 16.53
N PRO A 111 -10.79 -15.09 17.42
CA PRO A 111 -11.72 -13.97 17.47
C PRO A 111 -11.61 -12.99 16.27
N LEU A 112 -10.57 -13.13 15.41
CA LEU A 112 -10.29 -12.18 14.33
C LEU A 112 -11.49 -11.90 13.42
N PRO A 113 -12.23 -12.90 12.89
CA PRO A 113 -13.37 -12.63 12.01
C PRO A 113 -14.43 -11.75 12.65
N ALA A 114 -14.79 -12.03 13.92
CA ALA A 114 -15.78 -11.24 14.65
C ALA A 114 -15.32 -9.81 14.94
N LEU A 115 -14.03 -9.62 15.22
CA LEU A 115 -13.43 -8.30 15.41
C LEU A 115 -13.42 -7.48 14.11
N PHE A 116 -13.06 -8.11 12.98
CA PHE A 116 -13.12 -7.47 11.65
C PHE A 116 -14.54 -7.11 11.26
N GLU A 117 -15.50 -7.98 11.51
CA GLU A 117 -16.93 -7.68 11.30
C GLU A 117 -17.38 -6.49 12.18
N SER A 118 -16.96 -6.46 13.43
CA SER A 118 -17.30 -5.37 14.35
C SER A 118 -16.74 -4.03 13.92
N ILE A 119 -15.47 -3.95 13.50
CA ILE A 119 -14.83 -2.68 13.10
C ILE A 119 -15.32 -2.20 11.74
N SER A 120 -15.80 -3.10 10.86
CA SER A 120 -16.32 -2.74 9.53
C SER A 120 -17.69 -2.08 9.55
N ARG A 121 -18.38 -2.08 10.70
CA ARG A 121 -19.65 -1.35 10.91
C ARG A 121 -19.34 0.12 11.20
N GLU A 122 -20.21 1.02 10.76
CA GLU A 122 -20.09 2.44 11.10
C GLU A 122 -20.11 2.64 12.63
N ARG A 123 -19.06 3.29 13.14
CA ARG A 123 -18.86 3.47 14.59
C ARG A 123 -18.17 4.79 14.89
N PRO A 124 -18.36 5.36 16.11
CA PRO A 124 -17.55 6.45 16.60
C PRO A 124 -16.05 6.10 16.57
N LEU A 125 -15.21 7.09 16.31
CA LEU A 125 -13.76 6.91 16.18
C LEU A 125 -13.11 6.22 17.38
N GLU A 126 -13.54 6.56 18.60
CA GLU A 126 -12.98 5.96 19.82
C GLU A 126 -13.29 4.45 19.92
N GLU A 127 -14.47 4.01 19.47
CA GLU A 127 -14.80 2.59 19.39
C GLU A 127 -13.96 1.88 18.31
N GLN A 128 -13.74 2.52 17.15
CA GLN A 128 -12.85 1.99 16.13
C GLN A 128 -11.42 1.81 16.64
N LYS A 129 -10.90 2.76 17.42
CA LYS A 129 -9.57 2.66 18.05
C LYS A 129 -9.49 1.50 19.05
N ILE A 130 -10.53 1.28 19.84
CA ILE A 130 -10.60 0.14 20.79
C ILE A 130 -10.57 -1.18 20.02
N LEU A 131 -11.41 -1.31 18.99
CA LEU A 131 -11.47 -2.52 18.16
C LEU A 131 -10.17 -2.76 17.39
N LEU A 132 -9.53 -1.71 16.88
CA LEU A 132 -8.22 -1.82 16.25
C LEU A 132 -7.17 -2.39 17.22
N ARG A 133 -7.12 -1.88 18.46
CA ARG A 133 -6.20 -2.41 19.48
C ARG A 133 -6.50 -3.86 19.83
N ALA A 134 -7.76 -4.25 19.92
CA ALA A 134 -8.17 -5.64 20.13
C ALA A 134 -7.74 -6.54 18.97
N LEU A 135 -7.93 -6.09 17.72
CA LEU A 135 -7.43 -6.79 16.53
C LEU A 135 -5.92 -6.99 16.55
N LEU A 136 -5.15 -5.94 16.87
CA LEU A 136 -3.69 -6.03 16.92
C LEU A 136 -3.20 -6.94 18.03
N LEU A 137 -3.82 -6.94 19.20
CA LEU A 137 -3.53 -7.89 20.28
C LEU A 137 -3.84 -9.33 19.84
N CYS A 138 -5.00 -9.55 19.22
CA CYS A 138 -5.38 -10.85 18.71
C CYS A 138 -4.41 -11.34 17.62
N MET A 139 -3.93 -10.45 16.74
CA MET A 139 -2.88 -10.77 15.75
C MET A 139 -1.56 -11.16 16.42
N LEU A 140 -1.16 -10.49 17.49
CA LEU A 140 0.05 -10.82 18.24
C LEU A 140 -0.04 -12.16 18.97
N ASP A 141 -1.24 -12.52 19.46
CA ASP A 141 -1.45 -13.76 20.25
C ASP A 141 -1.64 -14.99 19.33
N ASN A 142 -2.19 -14.81 18.13
CA ASN A 142 -2.52 -15.92 17.21
C ASN A 142 -1.66 -15.93 15.94
N GLY A 143 -0.89 -14.86 15.69
CA GLY A 143 -0.09 -14.70 14.50
C GLY A 143 1.35 -15.17 14.66
N ARG A 144 2.03 -15.22 13.52
CA ARG A 144 3.47 -15.37 13.44
C ARG A 144 4.08 -14.19 12.69
N SER A 145 5.27 -13.77 13.13
CA SER A 145 6.04 -12.78 12.38
C SER A 145 6.52 -13.37 11.05
N LEU A 146 6.43 -12.56 10.00
CA LEU A 146 7.07 -12.85 8.72
C LEU A 146 8.45 -12.19 8.69
N PRO A 147 9.37 -12.66 7.83
CA PRO A 147 10.64 -11.98 7.64
C PRO A 147 10.43 -10.51 7.24
N ALA A 148 11.13 -9.61 7.90
CA ALA A 148 11.24 -8.24 7.41
C ALA A 148 12.17 -8.21 6.20
N LEU A 149 12.03 -7.20 5.34
CA LEU A 149 13.04 -6.95 4.31
C LEU A 149 14.41 -6.78 4.96
N PRO A 150 15.48 -7.35 4.40
CA PRO A 150 16.85 -7.07 4.85
C PRO A 150 17.07 -5.56 4.91
N GLY A 151 17.32 -5.02 6.10
CA GLY A 151 17.42 -3.57 6.33
C GLY A 151 16.11 -2.82 6.58
N ALA A 152 14.96 -3.50 6.68
CA ALA A 152 13.62 -2.89 6.88
C ALA A 152 13.40 -2.30 8.29
N HIS A 153 14.29 -2.50 9.24
CA HIS A 153 14.26 -1.79 10.53
C HIS A 153 14.59 -0.31 10.33
N GLY A 154 13.69 0.42 9.66
CA GLY A 154 13.76 1.86 9.45
C GLY A 154 14.82 2.37 8.48
N ASN A 155 15.72 1.53 7.96
CA ASN A 155 16.90 1.96 7.22
C ASN A 155 17.21 1.17 5.92
N GLY A 156 16.37 0.26 5.47
CA GLY A 156 16.58 -0.39 4.17
C GLY A 156 16.56 0.62 3.03
N ILE A 157 17.60 0.64 2.20
CA ILE A 157 17.76 1.61 1.10
C ILE A 157 16.54 1.57 0.17
N ILE A 158 16.06 0.37 -0.18
CA ILE A 158 14.90 0.24 -1.08
C ILE A 158 13.59 0.70 -0.41
N SER A 159 13.40 0.45 0.88
CA SER A 159 12.23 0.92 1.63
C SER A 159 12.22 2.45 1.76
N GLN A 160 13.37 3.05 2.04
CA GLN A 160 13.51 4.52 2.05
C GLN A 160 13.26 5.10 0.65
N ALA A 161 13.82 4.48 -0.40
CA ALA A 161 13.60 4.88 -1.77
C ALA A 161 12.11 4.86 -2.15
N VAL A 162 11.42 3.79 -1.79
CA VAL A 162 9.98 3.63 -2.03
C VAL A 162 9.18 4.68 -1.26
N GLY A 163 9.49 4.93 0.02
CA GLY A 163 8.86 5.99 0.81
C GLY A 163 9.00 7.36 0.17
N ILE A 164 10.22 7.73 -0.24
CA ILE A 164 10.48 9.01 -0.93
C ILE A 164 9.70 9.10 -2.25
N ILE A 165 9.63 8.00 -3.02
CA ILE A 165 8.87 8.00 -4.27
C ILE A 165 7.38 8.24 -4.01
N HIS A 166 6.79 7.59 -3.01
CA HIS A 166 5.39 7.80 -2.66
C HIS A 166 5.10 9.25 -2.24
N ASP A 167 6.01 9.85 -1.48
CA ASP A 167 5.86 11.25 -1.05
C ASP A 167 6.08 12.27 -2.17
N GLU A 168 6.95 11.97 -3.12
CA GLU A 168 7.47 12.93 -4.09
C GLU A 168 7.24 12.52 -5.55
N ALA A 169 6.39 11.52 -5.84
CA ALA A 169 6.12 11.06 -7.21
C ALA A 169 5.71 12.18 -8.16
N HIS A 170 5.02 13.19 -7.64
CA HIS A 170 4.54 14.35 -8.38
C HIS A 170 5.64 15.36 -8.76
N THR A 171 6.84 15.23 -8.17
CA THR A 171 7.99 16.11 -8.42
C THR A 171 8.88 15.60 -9.56
N ASP A 172 9.93 16.35 -9.88
CA ASP A 172 10.95 15.94 -10.86
C ASP A 172 11.95 14.93 -10.29
N LEU A 173 11.45 13.94 -9.58
CA LEU A 173 12.26 12.91 -8.94
C LEU A 173 13.01 12.06 -9.98
N THR A 174 14.33 11.95 -9.82
CA THR A 174 15.19 11.11 -10.65
C THR A 174 15.90 10.05 -9.81
N LEU A 175 16.28 8.93 -10.44
CA LEU A 175 17.06 7.90 -9.76
C LEU A 175 18.41 8.44 -9.25
N ALA A 176 19.03 9.37 -9.98
CA ALA A 176 20.29 9.99 -9.57
C ALA A 176 20.13 10.84 -8.28
N ALA A 177 19.11 11.70 -8.23
CA ALA A 177 18.81 12.50 -7.04
C ALA A 177 18.43 11.62 -5.85
N LEU A 178 17.68 10.54 -6.09
CA LEU A 178 17.30 9.58 -5.06
C LEU A 178 18.52 8.83 -4.51
N ALA A 179 19.44 8.40 -5.39
CA ALA A 179 20.68 7.72 -5.00
C ALA A 179 21.59 8.64 -4.16
N GLU A 180 21.73 9.91 -4.55
CA GLU A 180 22.46 10.92 -3.79
C GLU A 180 21.87 11.11 -2.38
N ARG A 181 20.57 11.26 -2.26
CA ARG A 181 19.88 11.41 -0.96
C ARG A 181 20.04 10.20 -0.04
N LEU A 182 20.14 9.00 -0.62
CA LEU A 182 20.31 7.75 0.11
C LEU A 182 21.79 7.36 0.33
N ASN A 183 22.73 8.21 -0.11
CA ASN A 183 24.19 7.97 -0.04
C ASN A 183 24.61 6.64 -0.69
N VAL A 184 24.04 6.31 -1.83
CA VAL A 184 24.39 5.11 -2.61
C VAL A 184 24.72 5.47 -4.05
N SER A 185 25.40 4.56 -4.76
CA SER A 185 25.63 4.75 -6.18
C SER A 185 24.33 4.55 -6.99
N TYR A 186 24.24 5.27 -8.13
CA TYR A 186 23.14 5.09 -9.10
C TYR A 186 22.98 3.62 -9.51
N GLN A 187 24.08 2.93 -9.78
CA GLN A 187 24.07 1.53 -10.21
C GLN A 187 23.53 0.60 -9.12
N HIS A 188 23.95 0.83 -7.88
CA HIS A 188 23.48 0.03 -6.74
C HIS A 188 21.97 0.22 -6.54
N LEU A 189 21.48 1.46 -6.51
CA LEU A 189 20.05 1.71 -6.36
C LEU A 189 19.23 1.15 -7.53
N SER A 190 19.73 1.28 -8.77
CA SER A 190 19.11 0.68 -9.96
C SER A 190 18.99 -0.84 -9.87
N ALA A 191 20.04 -1.51 -9.36
CA ALA A 191 20.02 -2.95 -9.12
C ALA A 191 18.99 -3.35 -8.07
N LEU A 192 18.93 -2.61 -6.94
CA LEU A 192 17.94 -2.86 -5.87
C LEU A 192 16.50 -2.76 -6.37
N PHE A 193 16.18 -1.79 -7.25
CA PHE A 193 14.85 -1.72 -7.87
C PHE A 193 14.51 -2.96 -8.66
N THR A 194 15.44 -3.45 -9.48
CA THR A 194 15.22 -4.65 -10.31
C THR A 194 15.14 -5.91 -9.45
N GLU A 195 16.02 -6.04 -8.46
CA GLU A 195 16.12 -7.20 -7.58
C GLU A 195 14.90 -7.35 -6.66
N HIS A 196 14.51 -6.27 -5.97
CA HIS A 196 13.43 -6.32 -4.98
C HIS A 196 12.05 -6.04 -5.56
N LEU A 197 11.93 -5.18 -6.58
CA LEU A 197 10.63 -4.78 -7.14
C LEU A 197 10.32 -5.42 -8.50
N GLY A 198 11.28 -6.10 -9.12
CA GLY A 198 11.14 -6.64 -10.47
C GLY A 198 10.95 -5.57 -11.56
N LEU A 199 11.12 -4.29 -11.22
CA LEU A 199 10.86 -3.13 -12.08
C LEU A 199 12.05 -2.16 -12.04
N SER A 200 12.22 -1.38 -13.12
CA SER A 200 13.11 -0.23 -13.04
C SER A 200 12.48 0.90 -12.23
N PHE A 201 13.29 1.79 -11.66
CA PHE A 201 12.82 3.02 -10.99
C PHE A 201 11.81 3.80 -11.83
N SER A 202 12.09 4.00 -13.12
CA SER A 202 11.19 4.76 -14.01
C SER A 202 9.85 4.07 -14.22
N ALA A 203 9.84 2.73 -14.29
CA ALA A 203 8.61 1.96 -14.40
C ALA A 203 7.80 2.03 -13.09
N TYR A 204 8.47 1.93 -11.94
CA TYR A 204 7.85 2.04 -10.63
C TYR A 204 7.25 3.44 -10.41
N LEU A 205 8.02 4.50 -10.65
CA LEU A 205 7.55 5.89 -10.55
C LEU A 205 6.36 6.16 -11.47
N ALA A 206 6.42 5.69 -12.72
CA ALA A 206 5.30 5.83 -13.65
C ALA A 206 4.04 5.08 -13.16
N ASP A 207 4.22 3.92 -12.53
CA ASP A 207 3.13 3.14 -11.96
C ASP A 207 2.42 3.88 -10.83
N ILE A 208 3.16 4.49 -9.90
CA ILE A 208 2.63 5.34 -8.83
C ILE A 208 1.86 6.51 -9.43
N ARG A 209 2.47 7.30 -10.31
CA ARG A 209 1.83 8.46 -10.96
C ARG A 209 0.52 8.12 -11.67
N LEU A 210 0.45 6.97 -12.31
CA LEU A 210 -0.77 6.53 -13.01
C LEU A 210 -1.87 6.08 -12.04
N ARG A 211 -1.52 5.53 -10.87
CA ARG A 211 -2.48 5.23 -9.81
C ARG A 211 -3.07 6.51 -9.22
N ASP A 212 -2.21 7.50 -8.95
CA ASP A 212 -2.64 8.82 -8.47
C ASP A 212 -3.58 9.49 -9.48
N ALA A 213 -3.21 9.43 -10.76
CA ALA A 213 -4.07 9.95 -11.82
C ALA A 213 -5.43 9.28 -11.88
N LYS A 214 -5.48 7.95 -11.69
CA LYS A 214 -6.74 7.21 -11.63
C LYS A 214 -7.59 7.68 -10.46
N GLN A 215 -7.02 7.84 -9.26
CA GLN A 215 -7.74 8.35 -8.09
C GLN A 215 -8.26 9.79 -8.29
N LEU A 216 -7.45 10.67 -8.88
CA LEU A 216 -7.91 12.01 -9.21
C LEU A 216 -9.04 12.02 -10.25
N LEU A 217 -9.02 11.09 -11.20
CA LEU A 217 -10.13 10.92 -12.14
C LEU A 217 -11.43 10.47 -11.44
N ASP A 218 -11.33 9.64 -10.42
CA ASP A 218 -12.46 9.11 -9.65
C ASP A 218 -13.03 10.15 -8.64
N ASN A 219 -12.15 11.00 -8.06
CA ASN A 219 -12.48 11.78 -6.87
C ASN A 219 -12.34 13.31 -7.04
N SER A 220 -12.10 13.81 -8.25
CA SER A 220 -11.95 15.25 -8.48
C SER A 220 -12.55 15.70 -9.80
N GLU A 221 -12.86 17.02 -9.88
CA GLU A 221 -13.32 17.70 -11.09
C GLU A 221 -12.18 18.24 -11.96
N LEU A 222 -10.91 17.93 -11.62
CA LEU A 222 -9.75 18.39 -12.37
C LEU A 222 -9.81 17.89 -13.81
N SER A 223 -9.43 18.72 -14.76
CA SER A 223 -9.31 18.31 -16.16
C SER A 223 -8.20 17.26 -16.33
N VAL A 224 -8.28 16.45 -17.38
CA VAL A 224 -7.25 15.46 -17.70
C VAL A 224 -5.85 16.08 -17.82
N THR A 225 -5.78 17.32 -18.29
CA THR A 225 -4.52 18.08 -18.41
C THR A 225 -3.97 18.48 -17.03
N GLU A 226 -4.82 18.96 -16.13
CA GLU A 226 -4.43 19.30 -14.76
C GLU A 226 -3.96 18.04 -14.03
N ILE A 227 -4.70 16.94 -14.11
CA ILE A 227 -4.30 15.65 -13.52
C ILE A 227 -2.94 15.18 -14.03
N CYS A 228 -2.68 15.32 -15.33
CA CYS A 228 -1.38 14.98 -15.91
C CYS A 228 -0.23 15.70 -15.18
N PHE A 229 -0.35 17.02 -14.98
CA PHE A 229 0.70 17.82 -14.34
C PHE A 229 0.75 17.61 -12.81
N GLU A 230 -0.40 17.50 -12.16
CA GLU A 230 -0.49 17.19 -10.73
C GLU A 230 0.17 15.86 -10.38
N CYS A 231 0.09 14.86 -11.26
CA CYS A 231 0.77 13.58 -11.09
C CYS A 231 2.25 13.58 -11.51
N GLY A 232 2.84 14.75 -11.82
CA GLY A 232 4.26 14.89 -12.14
C GLY A 232 4.64 14.50 -13.58
N TYR A 233 3.69 14.37 -14.49
CA TYR A 233 4.00 14.24 -15.92
C TYR A 233 4.30 15.58 -16.53
N ARG A 234 5.40 15.70 -17.27
CA ARG A 234 5.77 16.93 -18.01
C ARG A 234 5.15 17.02 -19.40
N ASN A 235 4.56 15.94 -19.88
CA ASN A 235 4.07 15.84 -21.25
C ASN A 235 2.75 15.07 -21.30
N LEU A 236 1.68 15.75 -21.75
CA LEU A 236 0.35 15.18 -21.83
C LEU A 236 0.28 13.97 -22.77
N SER A 237 0.96 14.01 -23.90
CA SER A 237 0.95 12.88 -24.86
C SER A 237 1.61 11.62 -24.27
N HIS A 238 2.68 11.79 -23.47
CA HIS A 238 3.31 10.70 -22.75
C HIS A 238 2.37 10.12 -21.68
N PHE A 239 1.73 10.98 -20.89
CA PHE A 239 0.73 10.59 -19.90
C PHE A 239 -0.42 9.78 -20.51
N LEU A 240 -1.05 10.30 -21.58
CA LEU A 240 -2.18 9.65 -22.25
C LEU A 240 -1.81 8.23 -22.77
N ARG A 241 -0.63 8.10 -23.39
CA ARG A 241 -0.13 6.79 -23.85
C ARG A 241 0.12 5.83 -22.68
N SER A 242 0.76 6.30 -21.61
CA SER A 242 1.07 5.49 -20.43
C SER A 242 -0.21 5.04 -19.73
N PHE A 243 -1.19 5.92 -19.58
CA PHE A 243 -2.48 5.62 -18.97
C PHE A 243 -3.25 4.59 -19.79
N LYS A 244 -3.35 4.80 -21.12
CA LYS A 244 -4.02 3.86 -22.00
C LYS A 244 -3.32 2.49 -22.03
N LYS A 245 -2.00 2.46 -22.00
CA LYS A 245 -1.21 1.20 -21.92
C LYS A 245 -1.54 0.43 -20.63
N LYS A 246 -1.68 1.13 -19.48
CA LYS A 246 -1.91 0.49 -18.19
C LYS A 246 -3.37 0.08 -17.99
N TYR A 247 -4.33 0.93 -18.37
CA TYR A 247 -5.75 0.73 -18.06
C TYR A 247 -6.62 0.35 -19.27
N GLY A 248 -6.02 0.17 -20.45
CA GLY A 248 -6.73 -0.23 -21.68
C GLY A 248 -7.53 0.87 -22.34
N MET A 249 -7.73 2.02 -21.69
CA MET A 249 -8.54 3.14 -22.16
C MET A 249 -7.90 4.48 -21.82
N THR A 250 -8.35 5.55 -22.49
CA THR A 250 -7.86 6.91 -22.19
C THR A 250 -8.44 7.45 -20.88
N PRO A 251 -7.79 8.43 -20.20
CA PRO A 251 -8.34 9.07 -19.00
C PRO A 251 -9.74 9.65 -19.20
N LYS A 252 -10.02 10.20 -20.40
CA LYS A 252 -11.33 10.76 -20.74
C LYS A 252 -12.42 9.70 -20.84
N GLU A 253 -12.10 8.53 -21.42
CA GLU A 253 -12.99 7.37 -21.48
C GLU A 253 -13.22 6.80 -20.08
N TYR A 254 -12.16 6.73 -19.27
CA TYR A 254 -12.22 6.23 -17.90
C TYR A 254 -13.19 7.05 -17.04
N ARG A 255 -13.12 8.39 -17.07
CA ARG A 255 -14.00 9.29 -16.29
C ARG A 255 -15.49 9.18 -16.68
N LYS A 256 -15.82 8.70 -17.87
CA LYS A 256 -17.21 8.58 -18.34
C LYS A 256 -17.88 7.27 -17.91
N LYS A 257 -17.14 6.35 -17.33
CA LYS A 257 -17.67 5.09 -16.77
C LYS A 257 -18.31 5.33 -15.39
#